data_5386a691ad5f815b30f1a7cea12d2241
#
_entry.id   5386a691ad5f815b30f1a7cea12d2241
#
_cell.length_a   1.000
_cell.length_b   1.000
_cell.length_c   1.000
_cell.angle_alpha   90.00
_cell.angle_beta   90.00
_cell.angle_gamma   90.00
#
_symmetry.space_group_name_H-M   'P 1'
#
loop_
_entity.id
_entity.type
_entity.pdbx_description
1 polymer ?
#
loop_
_entity_poly.entity_id
_entity_poly.type
_entity_poly.pdbx_seq_one_letter_code
_entity_poly.pdbx_strand_id
1 'polypeptide(L)'
;ANVTVGITTYNLPEDCLTQAERFQAEPEVLDHIAEILIVDQGNKNVKDCERYPRLQEELGSKLRVIEQANLGGSGGFSRGMYEMLKNPDSDYVLLLDDDAVIEPEGLLRALAFAEHTLTPTIVGGHMFNANERTILHSMGETIDAHKFWWGAVNPELATVDLAQRTIRNDPRLNRRIDVAYNGWWMCLIPKPVVAEIGLSLPFFIKWDDSEYGLRAAEHGFPTVSLPGAAVWHVPWTEKDDGLDWQAYFHQRNRWVAALLHSPYPRGASFPKTSLASDVRALLSLQYY
;
A
#
# COMPACT_ATOMS: atom_id res chain seq x y z
N ALA A 1 17.82 -2.75 11.73
CA ALA A 1 17.55 -2.20 10.39
C ALA A 1 16.88 -0.85 10.47
N ASN A 2 17.03 -0.06 9.40
CA ASN A 2 16.45 1.28 9.31
C ASN A 2 15.52 1.39 8.08
N VAL A 3 14.54 2.28 8.21
CA VAL A 3 13.45 2.42 7.23
C VAL A 3 13.37 3.83 6.71
N THR A 4 13.24 4.00 5.40
CA THR A 4 12.66 5.20 4.80
C THR A 4 11.13 5.04 4.80
N VAL A 5 10.42 5.88 5.54
CA VAL A 5 8.95 5.96 5.50
C VAL A 5 8.57 6.86 4.33
N GLY A 6 7.99 6.30 3.28
CA GLY A 6 7.55 7.01 2.09
C GLY A 6 6.05 7.27 2.11
N ILE A 7 5.64 8.51 2.35
CA ILE A 7 4.25 8.95 2.35
C ILE A 7 3.99 9.68 1.04
N THR A 8 2.96 9.26 0.31
CA THR A 8 2.57 9.90 -0.95
C THR A 8 1.28 10.68 -0.74
N THR A 9 1.24 11.94 -1.16
CA THR A 9 0.05 12.77 -0.97
C THR A 9 -0.36 13.55 -2.22
N TYR A 10 -1.68 13.77 -2.31
CA TYR A 10 -2.30 14.72 -3.23
C TYR A 10 -3.36 15.55 -2.49
N ASN A 11 -2.97 16.76 -2.06
CA ASN A 11 -3.85 17.71 -1.37
C ASN A 11 -4.34 17.32 0.03
N LEU A 12 -3.65 16.40 0.73
CA LEU A 12 -3.89 16.04 2.13
C LEU A 12 -2.65 16.33 3.00
N PRO A 13 -2.11 17.56 2.99
CA PRO A 13 -0.85 17.87 3.65
C PRO A 13 -0.91 17.73 5.17
N GLU A 14 -2.05 18.05 5.79
CA GLU A 14 -2.23 17.95 7.24
C GLU A 14 -2.23 16.48 7.73
N ASP A 15 -2.75 15.56 6.93
CA ASP A 15 -2.75 14.14 7.25
C ASP A 15 -1.32 13.58 7.22
N CYS A 16 -0.51 13.98 6.24
CA CYS A 16 0.92 13.64 6.19
C CYS A 16 1.68 14.12 7.43
N LEU A 17 1.47 15.35 7.87
CA LEU A 17 2.10 15.88 9.07
C LEU A 17 1.65 15.12 10.31
N THR A 18 0.38 14.74 10.38
CA THR A 18 -0.15 13.92 11.47
C THR A 18 0.51 12.55 11.52
N GLN A 19 0.81 11.93 10.36
CA GLN A 19 1.57 10.68 10.32
C GLN A 19 3.00 10.88 10.83
N ALA A 20 3.68 11.95 10.41
CA ALA A 20 5.03 12.25 10.89
C ALA A 20 5.06 12.52 12.41
N GLU A 21 4.07 13.24 12.95
CA GLU A 21 3.93 13.47 14.40
C GLU A 21 3.71 12.17 15.18
N ARG A 22 2.98 11.19 14.61
CA ARG A 22 2.79 9.86 15.23
C ARG A 22 4.11 9.11 15.38
N PHE A 23 4.95 9.12 14.36
CA PHE A 23 6.27 8.51 14.44
C PHE A 23 7.19 9.26 15.42
N GLN A 24 7.11 10.59 15.45
CA GLN A 24 7.85 11.42 16.38
C GLN A 24 7.50 11.13 17.84
N ALA A 25 6.22 10.87 18.11
CA ALA A 25 5.72 10.60 19.46
C ALA A 25 6.22 9.27 20.05
N GLU A 26 6.80 8.38 19.24
CA GLU A 26 7.25 7.04 19.60
C GLU A 26 8.78 6.92 19.40
N PRO A 27 9.61 7.29 20.37
CA PRO A 27 11.07 7.31 20.23
C PRO A 27 11.68 5.97 19.81
N GLU A 28 11.16 4.85 20.32
CA GLU A 28 11.66 3.51 19.97
C GLU A 28 11.42 3.20 18.48
N VAL A 29 10.32 3.67 17.92
CA VAL A 29 10.03 3.54 16.47
C VAL A 29 10.88 4.50 15.67
N LEU A 30 11.01 5.75 16.13
CA LEU A 30 11.79 6.80 15.47
C LEU A 30 13.27 6.44 15.34
N ASP A 31 13.82 5.67 16.28
CA ASP A 31 15.20 5.17 16.24
C ASP A 31 15.44 4.23 15.05
N HIS A 32 14.40 3.55 14.56
CA HIS A 32 14.46 2.70 13.37
C HIS A 32 14.09 3.42 12.06
N ILE A 33 13.79 4.72 12.12
CA ILE A 33 13.48 5.51 10.94
C ILE A 33 14.72 6.30 10.51
N ALA A 34 15.25 5.97 9.34
CA ALA A 34 16.31 6.75 8.69
C ALA A 34 15.78 8.08 8.16
N GLU A 35 14.58 8.07 7.60
CA GLU A 35 13.94 9.23 6.99
C GLU A 35 12.42 9.06 6.90
N ILE A 36 11.68 10.13 7.18
CA ILE A 36 10.27 10.30 6.82
C ILE A 36 10.25 11.18 5.57
N LEU A 37 9.93 10.58 4.44
CA LEU A 37 9.88 11.24 3.14
C LEU A 37 8.44 11.45 2.72
N ILE A 38 8.01 12.70 2.62
CA ILE A 38 6.69 13.06 2.08
C ILE A 38 6.87 13.46 0.60
N VAL A 39 6.21 12.74 -0.29
CA VAL A 39 6.15 13.04 -1.72
C VAL A 39 4.87 13.80 -2.01
N ASP A 40 4.99 15.11 -2.09
CA ASP A 40 3.89 16.04 -2.29
C ASP A 40 3.65 16.28 -3.78
N GLN A 41 2.49 15.90 -4.26
CA GLN A 41 2.07 16.01 -5.66
C GLN A 41 0.90 16.98 -5.85
N GLY A 42 0.50 17.67 -4.77
CA GLY A 42 -0.69 18.52 -4.73
C GLY A 42 -0.44 19.99 -5.07
N ASN A 43 -1.51 20.76 -4.97
CA ASN A 43 -1.50 22.24 -5.04
C ASN A 43 -1.64 22.84 -3.65
N LYS A 44 -1.91 22.03 -2.63
CA LYS A 44 -1.86 22.40 -1.21
C LYS A 44 -0.61 21.77 -0.65
N ASN A 45 0.44 22.57 -0.53
CA ASN A 45 1.76 22.02 -0.21
C ASN A 45 1.89 21.75 1.29
N VAL A 46 2.58 20.67 1.62
CA VAL A 46 2.91 20.29 2.99
C VAL A 46 3.71 21.39 3.69
N LYS A 47 4.63 22.04 2.96
CA LYS A 47 5.46 23.11 3.49
C LYS A 47 4.71 24.40 3.81
N ASP A 48 3.51 24.58 3.27
CA ASP A 48 2.65 25.75 3.53
C ASP A 48 1.79 25.57 4.78
N CYS A 49 1.78 24.38 5.38
CA CYS A 49 1.03 24.11 6.61
C CYS A 49 1.68 24.80 7.81
N GLU A 50 0.86 25.36 8.70
CA GLU A 50 1.32 26.08 9.90
C GLU A 50 2.19 25.22 10.81
N ARG A 51 1.92 23.90 10.87
CA ARG A 51 2.66 22.94 11.72
C ARG A 51 4.01 22.54 11.15
N TYR A 52 4.23 22.67 9.83
CA TYR A 52 5.41 22.13 9.16
C TYR A 52 6.73 22.69 9.71
N PRO A 53 6.93 24.02 9.90
CA PRO A 53 8.21 24.56 10.38
C PRO A 53 8.63 24.00 11.73
N ARG A 54 7.68 23.86 12.66
CA ARG A 54 7.92 23.28 13.97
C ARG A 54 8.34 21.81 13.86
N LEU A 55 7.57 21.01 13.12
CA LEU A 55 7.83 19.59 12.95
C LEU A 55 9.17 19.34 12.23
N GLN A 56 9.52 20.18 11.26
CA GLN A 56 10.82 20.16 10.58
C GLN A 56 11.97 20.47 11.53
N GLU A 57 11.81 21.42 12.45
CA GLU A 57 12.81 21.73 13.49
C GLU A 57 13.00 20.55 14.45
N GLU A 58 11.91 19.95 14.91
CA GLU A 58 11.91 18.83 15.87
C GLU A 58 12.48 17.54 15.28
N LEU A 59 12.15 17.19 14.04
CA LEU A 59 12.64 15.98 13.34
C LEU A 59 13.97 16.20 12.62
N GLY A 60 14.35 17.45 12.34
CA GLY A 60 15.59 17.80 11.67
C GLY A 60 15.74 17.12 10.31
N SER A 61 16.87 16.46 10.11
CA SER A 61 17.16 15.74 8.86
C SER A 61 16.32 14.49 8.63
N LYS A 62 15.58 14.01 9.63
CA LYS A 62 14.69 12.86 9.47
C LYS A 62 13.42 13.19 8.70
N LEU A 63 13.00 14.45 8.59
CA LEU A 63 11.84 14.85 7.79
C LEU A 63 12.28 15.52 6.49
N ARG A 64 11.86 14.98 5.37
CA ARG A 64 12.10 15.57 4.05
C ARG A 64 10.83 15.60 3.21
N VAL A 65 10.55 16.73 2.60
CA VAL A 65 9.42 16.91 1.67
C VAL A 65 9.94 17.13 0.26
N ILE A 66 9.48 16.33 -0.68
CA ILE A 66 9.77 16.46 -2.11
C ILE A 66 8.49 16.84 -2.83
N GLU A 67 8.51 17.99 -3.48
CA GLU A 67 7.44 18.44 -4.35
C GLU A 67 7.68 17.94 -5.77
N GLN A 68 6.67 17.37 -6.40
CA GLN A 68 6.74 16.94 -7.80
C GLN A 68 5.37 17.06 -8.48
N ALA A 69 5.36 16.94 -9.81
CA ALA A 69 4.11 16.86 -10.56
C ALA A 69 3.27 15.65 -10.13
N ASN A 70 1.95 15.75 -10.27
CA ASN A 70 1.06 14.62 -9.99
C ASN A 70 1.29 13.48 -10.99
N LEU A 71 1.96 12.44 -10.50
CA LEU A 71 2.22 11.17 -11.21
C LEU A 71 1.37 10.03 -10.64
N GLY A 72 0.36 10.37 -9.84
CA GLY A 72 -0.52 9.42 -9.15
C GLY A 72 0.17 8.68 -8.01
N GLY A 73 -0.52 7.72 -7.43
CA GLY A 73 0.01 6.84 -6.38
C GLY A 73 1.28 6.12 -6.85
N SER A 74 1.23 5.51 -8.04
CA SER A 74 2.39 4.79 -8.61
C SER A 74 3.64 5.65 -8.68
N GLY A 75 3.52 6.91 -9.11
CA GLY A 75 4.66 7.83 -9.23
C GLY A 75 5.18 8.33 -7.88
N GLY A 76 4.28 8.59 -6.94
CA GLY A 76 4.63 9.01 -5.59
C GLY A 76 5.35 7.91 -4.82
N PHE A 77 4.79 6.71 -4.80
CA PHE A 77 5.43 5.54 -4.16
C PHE A 77 6.74 5.14 -4.83
N SER A 78 6.82 5.21 -6.18
CA SER A 78 8.09 5.02 -6.90
C SER A 78 9.15 6.02 -6.47
N ARG A 79 8.76 7.27 -6.18
CA ARG A 79 9.70 8.27 -5.66
C ARG A 79 10.23 7.87 -4.28
N GLY A 80 9.38 7.38 -3.40
CA GLY A 80 9.79 6.83 -2.09
C GLY A 80 10.80 5.69 -2.24
N MET A 81 10.50 4.71 -3.10
CA MET A 81 11.41 3.59 -3.40
C MET A 81 12.76 4.08 -3.96
N TYR A 82 12.73 5.03 -4.90
CA TYR A 82 13.94 5.56 -5.52
C TYR A 82 14.84 6.31 -4.53
N GLU A 83 14.26 7.14 -3.67
CA GLU A 83 15.01 7.86 -2.66
C GLU A 83 15.60 6.92 -1.60
N MET A 84 14.84 5.89 -1.19
CA MET A 84 15.34 4.83 -0.30
C MET A 84 16.55 4.10 -0.91
N LEU A 85 16.54 3.79 -2.21
CA LEU A 85 17.69 3.15 -2.87
C LEU A 85 18.96 4.00 -2.77
N LYS A 86 18.84 5.33 -2.78
CA LYS A 86 19.96 6.26 -2.66
C LYS A 86 20.42 6.48 -1.22
N ASN A 87 19.55 6.22 -0.26
CA ASN A 87 19.87 6.42 1.15
C ASN A 87 20.70 5.23 1.66
N PRO A 88 22.00 5.43 1.99
CA PRO A 88 22.85 4.35 2.49
C PRO A 88 22.41 3.82 3.86
N ASP A 89 21.69 4.64 4.63
CA ASP A 89 21.25 4.31 5.97
C ASP A 89 19.90 3.57 6.01
N SER A 90 19.27 3.32 4.84
CA SER A 90 17.99 2.62 4.74
C SER A 90 18.15 1.21 4.22
N ASP A 91 17.53 0.26 4.90
CA ASP A 91 17.45 -1.16 4.53
C ASP A 91 16.09 -1.51 3.92
N TYR A 92 15.07 -0.74 4.24
CA TYR A 92 13.68 -0.93 3.83
C TYR A 92 13.03 0.40 3.42
N VAL A 93 11.99 0.32 2.60
CA VAL A 93 10.99 1.38 2.47
C VAL A 93 9.66 0.91 3.05
N LEU A 94 9.03 1.74 3.88
CA LEU A 94 7.63 1.61 4.26
C LEU A 94 6.81 2.53 3.37
N LEU A 95 5.99 1.98 2.48
CA LEU A 95 5.01 2.74 1.73
C LEU A 95 3.76 2.93 2.58
N LEU A 96 3.27 4.16 2.64
CA LEU A 96 2.16 4.57 3.48
C LEU A 96 1.30 5.60 2.76
N ASP A 97 -0.02 5.37 2.70
CA ASP A 97 -0.98 6.37 2.21
C ASP A 97 -1.08 7.54 3.20
N ASP A 98 -1.38 8.74 2.68
CA ASP A 98 -1.49 9.96 3.48
C ASP A 98 -2.66 9.92 4.49
N ASP A 99 -3.78 9.30 4.14
CA ASP A 99 -4.99 9.17 4.95
C ASP A 99 -5.04 7.88 5.81
N ALA A 100 -3.98 7.06 5.76
CA ALA A 100 -3.86 5.86 6.59
C ALA A 100 -3.42 6.21 8.01
N VAL A 101 -4.19 5.84 9.01
CA VAL A 101 -3.83 6.02 10.42
C VAL A 101 -3.03 4.81 10.90
N ILE A 102 -1.72 4.97 11.04
CA ILE A 102 -0.83 3.89 11.49
C ILE A 102 -0.74 3.83 13.03
N GLU A 103 -0.58 2.61 13.55
CA GLU A 103 0.01 2.36 14.86
C GLU A 103 1.51 2.19 14.70
N PRO A 104 2.35 3.15 15.17
CA PRO A 104 3.79 3.13 14.87
C PRO A 104 4.50 1.85 15.31
N GLU A 105 4.10 1.24 16.45
CA GLU A 105 4.63 -0.06 16.90
C GLU A 105 4.45 -1.18 15.86
N GLY A 106 3.45 -1.07 14.99
CA GLY A 106 3.24 -2.00 13.87
C GLY A 106 4.44 -2.08 12.93
N LEU A 107 5.19 -0.97 12.77
CA LEU A 107 6.44 -0.95 12.02
C LEU A 107 7.51 -1.85 12.67
N LEU A 108 7.68 -1.77 13.99
CA LEU A 108 8.65 -2.61 14.70
C LEU A 108 8.35 -4.11 14.52
N ARG A 109 7.07 -4.47 14.54
CA ARG A 109 6.63 -5.86 14.31
C ARG A 109 6.91 -6.31 12.89
N ALA A 110 6.64 -5.46 11.91
CA ALA A 110 6.94 -5.74 10.51
C ALA A 110 8.46 -5.90 10.27
N LEU A 111 9.28 -5.01 10.86
CA LEU A 111 10.74 -5.08 10.81
C LEU A 111 11.25 -6.36 11.48
N ALA A 112 10.82 -6.64 12.71
CA ALA A 112 11.25 -7.83 13.44
C ALA A 112 10.94 -9.12 12.67
N PHE A 113 9.79 -9.16 11.98
CA PHE A 113 9.47 -10.30 11.11
C PHE A 113 10.38 -10.34 9.88
N ALA A 114 10.54 -9.22 9.17
CA ALA A 114 11.32 -9.15 7.93
C ALA A 114 12.81 -9.49 8.14
N GLU A 115 13.40 -9.07 9.26
CA GLU A 115 14.80 -9.35 9.62
C GLU A 115 15.06 -10.84 9.92
N HIS A 116 14.01 -11.60 10.27
CA HIS A 116 14.13 -13.02 10.60
C HIS A 116 13.68 -13.94 9.47
N THR A 117 13.42 -13.42 8.28
CA THR A 117 13.12 -14.24 7.09
C THR A 117 14.38 -14.69 6.39
N LEU A 118 14.34 -15.90 5.81
CA LEU A 118 15.50 -16.45 5.06
C LEU A 118 15.64 -15.80 3.68
N THR A 119 14.56 -15.28 3.12
CA THR A 119 14.50 -14.60 1.84
C THR A 119 13.93 -13.22 2.07
N PRO A 120 14.43 -12.16 1.41
CA PRO A 120 13.84 -10.84 1.51
C PRO A 120 12.33 -10.90 1.23
N THR A 121 11.52 -10.52 2.22
CA THR A 121 10.07 -10.71 2.21
C THR A 121 9.38 -9.36 2.34
N ILE A 122 8.43 -9.09 1.46
CA ILE A 122 7.54 -7.93 1.55
C ILE A 122 6.53 -8.18 2.67
N VAL A 123 6.38 -7.21 3.58
CA VAL A 123 5.48 -7.34 4.74
C VAL A 123 4.43 -6.25 4.72
N GLY A 124 3.17 -6.62 4.60
CA GLY A 124 2.05 -5.71 4.64
C GLY A 124 1.30 -5.72 5.95
N GLY A 125 0.67 -4.59 6.25
CA GLY A 125 -0.23 -4.42 7.38
C GLY A 125 -1.69 -4.73 7.03
N HIS A 126 -2.44 -5.17 8.04
CA HIS A 126 -3.89 -5.31 7.94
C HIS A 126 -4.55 -3.93 7.83
N MET A 127 -5.65 -3.84 7.09
CA MET A 127 -6.44 -2.62 6.98
C MET A 127 -7.74 -2.75 7.75
N PHE A 128 -7.94 -1.85 8.70
CA PHE A 128 -9.18 -1.64 9.42
C PHE A 128 -9.96 -0.48 8.83
N ASN A 129 -11.28 -0.51 8.99
CA ASN A 129 -12.14 0.59 8.57
C ASN A 129 -11.90 1.82 9.48
N ALA A 130 -11.61 2.98 8.89
CA ALA A 130 -11.37 4.22 9.64
C ALA A 130 -12.65 4.73 10.34
N ASN A 131 -13.83 4.48 9.77
CA ASN A 131 -15.12 4.92 10.29
C ASN A 131 -15.67 3.96 11.36
N GLU A 132 -15.36 2.65 11.22
CA GLU A 132 -15.76 1.59 12.16
C GLU A 132 -14.54 0.82 12.62
N ARG A 133 -13.78 1.40 13.53
CA ARG A 133 -12.39 1.01 13.89
C ARG A 133 -12.21 -0.43 14.37
N THR A 134 -13.26 -1.14 14.73
CA THR A 134 -13.21 -2.56 15.12
C THR A 134 -13.39 -3.52 13.94
N ILE A 135 -13.80 -2.99 12.77
CA ILE A 135 -13.99 -3.78 11.56
C ILE A 135 -12.66 -3.98 10.83
N LEU A 136 -12.19 -5.22 10.79
CA LEU A 136 -11.09 -5.63 9.93
C LEU A 136 -11.61 -5.71 8.50
N HIS A 137 -11.11 -4.84 7.61
CA HIS A 137 -11.55 -4.76 6.21
C HIS A 137 -10.73 -5.66 5.30
N SER A 138 -9.41 -5.64 5.43
CA SER A 138 -8.51 -6.51 4.65
C SER A 138 -7.39 -7.06 5.53
N MET A 139 -7.11 -8.35 5.37
CA MET A 139 -6.01 -9.04 6.03
C MET A 139 -5.12 -9.81 5.05
N GLY A 140 -5.20 -9.49 3.78
CA GLY A 140 -4.40 -10.09 2.73
C GLY A 140 -5.18 -10.23 1.43
N GLU A 141 -4.51 -9.91 0.34
CA GLU A 141 -5.08 -9.80 -0.98
C GLU A 141 -4.47 -10.84 -1.93
N THR A 142 -5.29 -11.33 -2.85
CA THR A 142 -4.88 -12.24 -3.91
C THR A 142 -5.48 -11.84 -5.24
N ILE A 143 -4.99 -12.46 -6.31
CA ILE A 143 -5.52 -12.28 -7.66
C ILE A 143 -6.05 -13.61 -8.19
N ASP A 144 -7.34 -13.63 -8.53
CA ASP A 144 -7.93 -14.75 -9.27
C ASP A 144 -7.32 -14.77 -10.68
N ALA A 145 -6.46 -15.75 -10.95
CA ALA A 145 -5.74 -15.85 -12.21
C ALA A 145 -6.65 -16.07 -13.43
N HIS A 146 -7.87 -16.63 -13.25
CA HIS A 146 -8.82 -16.85 -14.34
C HIS A 146 -9.53 -15.57 -14.79
N LYS A 147 -9.93 -14.75 -13.82
CA LYS A 147 -10.63 -13.49 -14.05
C LYS A 147 -9.68 -12.32 -14.10
N PHE A 148 -8.46 -12.51 -13.60
CA PHE A 148 -7.49 -11.49 -13.31
C PHE A 148 -8.11 -10.33 -12.51
N TRP A 149 -8.60 -10.67 -11.32
CA TRP A 149 -9.29 -9.75 -10.44
C TRP A 149 -8.82 -9.96 -9.00
N TRP A 150 -8.67 -8.89 -8.28
CA TRP A 150 -8.27 -8.97 -6.88
C TRP A 150 -9.40 -9.46 -5.97
N GLY A 151 -9.03 -9.97 -4.81
CA GLY A 151 -9.95 -10.37 -3.76
C GLY A 151 -9.21 -10.76 -2.49
N ALA A 152 -9.95 -10.90 -1.41
CA ALA A 152 -9.38 -11.36 -0.15
C ALA A 152 -8.90 -12.81 -0.24
N VAL A 153 -7.76 -13.13 0.38
CA VAL A 153 -7.26 -14.51 0.50
C VAL A 153 -8.24 -15.39 1.28
N ASN A 154 -8.86 -14.82 2.30
CA ASN A 154 -9.89 -15.47 3.12
C ASN A 154 -11.20 -14.65 3.07
N PRO A 155 -12.05 -14.81 2.05
CA PRO A 155 -13.26 -14.00 1.89
C PRO A 155 -14.22 -14.05 3.09
N GLU A 156 -14.24 -15.19 3.81
CA GLU A 156 -15.06 -15.38 5.00
C GLU A 156 -14.55 -14.61 6.23
N LEU A 157 -13.38 -14.01 6.15
CA LEU A 157 -12.78 -13.15 7.17
C LEU A 157 -12.77 -11.67 6.75
N ALA A 158 -13.25 -11.34 5.57
CA ALA A 158 -13.47 -9.96 5.19
C ALA A 158 -14.60 -9.36 6.04
N THR A 159 -14.44 -8.12 6.49
CA THR A 159 -15.41 -7.40 7.32
C THR A 159 -15.71 -8.04 8.69
N VAL A 160 -14.69 -8.65 9.31
CA VAL A 160 -14.81 -9.20 10.67
C VAL A 160 -14.81 -8.07 11.70
N ASP A 161 -15.87 -8.03 12.54
CA ASP A 161 -15.90 -7.13 13.70
C ASP A 161 -15.16 -7.75 14.89
N LEU A 162 -14.01 -7.20 15.24
CA LEU A 162 -13.19 -7.66 16.37
C LEU A 162 -13.75 -7.29 17.75
N ALA A 163 -14.77 -6.43 17.81
CA ALA A 163 -15.52 -6.22 19.04
C ALA A 163 -16.40 -7.43 19.41
N GLN A 164 -16.83 -8.18 18.38
CA GLN A 164 -17.67 -9.36 18.56
C GLN A 164 -16.86 -10.67 18.51
N ARG A 165 -15.71 -10.66 17.82
CA ARG A 165 -14.87 -11.83 17.58
C ARG A 165 -13.42 -11.53 17.96
N THR A 166 -12.94 -12.13 19.03
CA THR A 166 -11.57 -11.86 19.48
C THR A 166 -10.53 -12.55 18.58
N ILE A 167 -9.46 -11.85 18.27
CA ILE A 167 -8.29 -12.39 17.54
C ILE A 167 -7.77 -13.67 18.23
N ARG A 168 -7.73 -13.70 19.55
CA ARG A 168 -7.19 -14.82 20.34
C ARG A 168 -7.94 -16.14 20.13
N ASN A 169 -9.23 -16.07 19.83
CA ASN A 169 -10.09 -17.25 19.72
C ASN A 169 -10.22 -17.76 18.28
N ASP A 170 -9.65 -17.05 17.30
CA ASP A 170 -9.65 -17.49 15.92
C ASP A 170 -8.20 -17.54 15.38
N PRO A 171 -7.61 -18.75 15.25
CA PRO A 171 -6.25 -18.90 14.78
C PRO A 171 -6.02 -18.41 13.34
N ARG A 172 -7.09 -18.18 12.56
CA ARG A 172 -7.00 -17.60 11.22
C ARG A 172 -6.69 -16.11 11.26
N LEU A 173 -7.06 -15.40 12.34
CA LEU A 173 -6.86 -13.97 12.53
C LEU A 173 -5.49 -13.62 13.14
N ASN A 174 -4.80 -14.58 13.77
CA ASN A 174 -3.57 -14.35 14.53
C ASN A 174 -2.32 -15.03 13.94
N ARG A 175 -2.33 -15.32 12.66
CA ARG A 175 -1.21 -15.89 11.93
C ARG A 175 -0.82 -15.03 10.73
N ARG A 176 0.43 -15.09 10.29
CA ARG A 176 0.82 -14.53 9.00
C ARG A 176 0.02 -15.19 7.88
N ILE A 177 -0.23 -14.44 6.84
CA ILE A 177 -0.90 -14.95 5.63
C ILE A 177 0.03 -14.67 4.45
N ASP A 178 0.34 -15.72 3.67
CA ASP A 178 1.03 -15.57 2.42
C ASP A 178 0.02 -15.05 1.38
N VAL A 179 0.36 -13.97 0.70
CA VAL A 179 -0.54 -13.20 -0.16
C VAL A 179 0.09 -12.95 -1.52
N ALA A 180 -0.72 -12.64 -2.54
CA ALA A 180 -0.19 -12.26 -3.84
C ALA A 180 0.42 -10.85 -3.81
N TYR A 181 -0.16 -9.95 -3.03
CA TYR A 181 0.33 -8.58 -2.84
C TYR A 181 -0.25 -7.98 -1.55
N ASN A 182 0.29 -6.85 -1.12
CA ASN A 182 -0.28 -6.00 -0.09
C ASN A 182 -0.56 -4.61 -0.68
N GLY A 183 -1.70 -4.03 -0.30
CA GLY A 183 -1.97 -2.63 -0.61
C GLY A 183 -0.95 -1.70 0.06
N TRP A 184 -0.66 -0.59 -0.61
CA TRP A 184 0.36 0.33 -0.15
C TRP A 184 -0.13 1.33 0.92
N TRP A 185 -1.29 1.06 1.52
CA TRP A 185 -1.69 1.73 2.76
C TRP A 185 -0.73 1.46 3.93
N MET A 186 -0.03 0.33 3.93
CA MET A 186 1.12 -0.01 4.78
C MET A 186 1.84 -1.21 4.19
N CYS A 187 2.98 -0.99 3.55
CA CYS A 187 3.75 -2.05 2.92
C CYS A 187 5.26 -1.82 3.11
N LEU A 188 5.90 -2.71 3.87
CA LEU A 188 7.35 -2.71 4.11
C LEU A 188 8.04 -3.55 3.04
N ILE A 189 8.89 -2.91 2.24
CA ILE A 189 9.60 -3.54 1.12
C ILE A 189 11.10 -3.51 1.39
N PRO A 190 11.80 -4.67 1.39
CA PRO A 190 13.24 -4.72 1.53
C PRO A 190 13.98 -4.05 0.37
N LYS A 191 15.06 -3.34 0.65
CA LYS A 191 15.92 -2.69 -0.36
C LYS A 191 16.39 -3.63 -1.47
N PRO A 192 16.81 -4.88 -1.19
CA PRO A 192 17.18 -5.83 -2.24
C PRO A 192 16.06 -6.13 -3.22
N VAL A 193 14.81 -6.16 -2.78
CA VAL A 193 13.64 -6.35 -3.66
C VAL A 193 13.55 -5.20 -4.65
N VAL A 194 13.53 -3.96 -4.16
CA VAL A 194 13.45 -2.77 -5.02
C VAL A 194 14.66 -2.67 -5.96
N ALA A 195 15.85 -3.04 -5.48
CA ALA A 195 17.06 -3.03 -6.29
C ALA A 195 17.02 -4.03 -7.46
N GLU A 196 16.39 -5.19 -7.26
CA GLU A 196 16.32 -6.24 -8.28
C GLU A 196 15.15 -6.04 -9.26
N ILE A 197 13.93 -5.82 -8.73
CA ILE A 197 12.76 -5.75 -9.61
C ILE A 197 12.41 -4.32 -10.07
N GLY A 198 13.10 -3.31 -9.54
CA GLY A 198 12.91 -1.91 -9.91
C GLY A 198 11.70 -1.25 -9.22
N LEU A 199 11.30 -0.11 -9.76
CA LEU A 199 10.21 0.71 -9.27
C LEU A 199 8.85 0.20 -9.76
N SER A 200 7.76 0.77 -9.22
CA SER A 200 6.42 0.52 -9.74
C SER A 200 6.31 0.90 -11.22
N LEU A 201 5.48 0.18 -11.96
CA LEU A 201 5.12 0.59 -13.32
C LEU A 201 4.34 1.91 -13.32
N PRO A 202 4.40 2.71 -14.38
CA PRO A 202 3.74 4.01 -14.46
C PRO A 202 2.22 3.87 -14.67
N PHE A 203 1.56 3.26 -13.73
CA PHE A 203 0.12 2.99 -13.79
C PHE A 203 -0.73 4.21 -13.45
N PHE A 204 -0.15 5.21 -12.84
CA PHE A 204 -0.79 6.38 -12.27
C PHE A 204 -1.56 6.03 -11.00
N ILE A 205 -2.62 5.23 -11.11
CA ILE A 205 -3.44 4.76 -9.98
C ILE A 205 -4.01 3.37 -10.29
N LYS A 206 -4.26 2.57 -9.27
CA LYS A 206 -4.81 1.20 -9.33
C LYS A 206 -3.90 0.19 -10.01
N TRP A 207 -3.81 -1.00 -9.42
CA TRP A 207 -3.01 -2.13 -9.89
C TRP A 207 -1.50 -2.00 -9.71
N ASP A 208 -0.99 -0.91 -9.22
CA ASP A 208 0.42 -0.68 -8.98
C ASP A 208 0.98 -1.62 -7.89
N ASP A 209 0.30 -1.72 -6.77
CA ASP A 209 0.59 -2.62 -5.65
C ASP A 209 0.47 -4.10 -6.04
N SER A 210 -0.60 -4.43 -6.74
CA SER A 210 -0.88 -5.81 -7.15
C SER A 210 0.07 -6.30 -8.24
N GLU A 211 0.40 -5.47 -9.25
CA GLU A 211 1.42 -5.80 -10.24
C GLU A 211 2.79 -5.99 -9.57
N TYR A 212 3.14 -5.09 -8.64
CA TYR A 212 4.42 -5.16 -7.95
C TYR A 212 4.58 -6.44 -7.12
N GLY A 213 3.52 -6.88 -6.43
CA GLY A 213 3.51 -8.14 -5.70
C GLY A 213 3.65 -9.37 -6.60
N LEU A 214 2.96 -9.40 -7.75
CA LEU A 214 3.11 -10.48 -8.73
C LEU A 214 4.53 -10.55 -9.28
N ARG A 215 5.10 -9.42 -9.68
CA ARG A 215 6.48 -9.32 -10.17
C ARG A 215 7.49 -9.74 -9.10
N ALA A 216 7.29 -9.35 -7.84
CA ALA A 216 8.13 -9.79 -6.74
C ALA A 216 8.10 -11.31 -6.58
N ALA A 217 6.92 -11.93 -6.65
CA ALA A 217 6.76 -13.38 -6.57
C ALA A 217 7.46 -14.12 -7.73
N GLU A 218 7.43 -13.59 -8.95
CA GLU A 218 8.14 -14.13 -10.12
C GLU A 218 9.67 -14.10 -9.94
N HIS A 219 10.18 -13.14 -9.16
CA HIS A 219 11.60 -13.04 -8.78
C HIS A 219 11.94 -13.82 -7.49
N GLY A 220 10.99 -14.57 -6.93
CA GLY A 220 11.22 -15.39 -5.74
C GLY A 220 11.13 -14.62 -4.42
N PHE A 221 10.61 -13.41 -4.41
CA PHE A 221 10.37 -12.62 -3.20
C PHE A 221 8.93 -12.81 -2.71
N PRO A 222 8.73 -13.48 -1.56
CA PRO A 222 7.40 -13.67 -1.01
C PRO A 222 6.81 -12.36 -0.45
N THR A 223 5.49 -12.30 -0.46
CA THR A 223 4.72 -11.24 0.20
C THR A 223 3.86 -11.84 1.29
N VAL A 224 3.84 -11.24 2.47
CA VAL A 224 3.02 -11.67 3.60
C VAL A 224 2.20 -10.52 4.18
N SER A 225 1.04 -10.84 4.72
CA SER A 225 0.27 -9.95 5.57
C SER A 225 0.42 -10.38 7.02
N LEU A 226 0.75 -9.44 7.91
CA LEU A 226 1.15 -9.72 9.27
C LEU A 226 0.13 -9.18 10.29
N PRO A 227 -0.47 -10.03 11.16
CA PRO A 227 -1.30 -9.55 12.25
C PRO A 227 -0.46 -8.73 13.24
N GLY A 228 -1.04 -7.63 13.72
CA GLY A 228 -0.36 -6.70 14.63
C GLY A 228 0.45 -5.60 13.94
N ALA A 229 0.64 -5.68 12.62
CA ALA A 229 0.95 -4.54 11.76
C ALA A 229 -0.35 -4.10 11.11
N ALA A 230 -0.82 -2.89 11.37
CA ALA A 230 -2.15 -2.47 10.95
C ALA A 230 -2.28 -0.96 10.78
N VAL A 231 -3.22 -0.59 9.93
CA VAL A 231 -3.68 0.79 9.75
C VAL A 231 -5.20 0.86 9.76
N TRP A 232 -5.72 2.05 10.05
CA TRP A 232 -7.10 2.43 9.78
C TRP A 232 -7.12 3.31 8.55
N HIS A 233 -7.92 2.92 7.58
CA HIS A 233 -8.03 3.62 6.29
C HIS A 233 -9.48 3.58 5.81
N VAL A 234 -9.91 4.56 5.02
CA VAL A 234 -11.26 4.58 4.42
C VAL A 234 -11.36 3.43 3.42
N PRO A 235 -12.30 2.49 3.60
CA PRO A 235 -12.40 1.33 2.74
C PRO A 235 -12.82 1.72 1.32
N TRP A 236 -12.27 1.02 0.33
CA TRP A 236 -12.61 1.26 -1.09
C TRP A 236 -14.06 0.96 -1.44
N THR A 237 -14.77 0.20 -0.61
CA THR A 237 -16.21 -0.04 -0.77
C THR A 237 -17.06 1.22 -0.56
N GLU A 238 -16.50 2.25 0.05
CA GLU A 238 -17.13 3.56 0.23
C GLU A 238 -16.76 4.55 -0.90
N LYS A 239 -15.89 4.12 -1.84
CA LYS A 239 -15.46 4.88 -3.00
C LYS A 239 -16.10 4.31 -4.26
N ASP A 240 -16.66 5.17 -5.13
CA ASP A 240 -17.30 4.73 -6.40
C ASP A 240 -16.30 4.65 -7.55
N ASP A 241 -15.12 4.09 -7.28
CA ASP A 241 -13.97 4.02 -8.19
C ASP A 241 -14.27 3.27 -9.51
N GLY A 242 -15.33 2.48 -9.53
CA GLY A 242 -15.77 1.74 -10.72
C GLY A 242 -16.58 2.57 -11.72
N LEU A 243 -17.04 3.76 -11.32
CA LEU A 243 -17.94 4.61 -12.12
C LEU A 243 -17.35 6.01 -12.42
N ASP A 244 -16.22 6.35 -11.83
CA ASP A 244 -15.54 7.63 -12.05
C ASP A 244 -14.36 7.51 -13.05
N TRP A 245 -13.57 8.57 -13.18
CA TRP A 245 -12.39 8.61 -14.05
C TRP A 245 -11.35 7.52 -13.73
N GLN A 246 -11.33 6.97 -12.51
CA GLN A 246 -10.42 5.91 -12.11
C GLN A 246 -10.74 4.58 -12.80
N ALA A 247 -12.00 4.39 -13.24
CA ALA A 247 -12.43 3.20 -13.97
C ALA A 247 -11.58 2.95 -15.23
N TYR A 248 -11.15 4.01 -15.93
CA TYR A 248 -10.25 3.90 -17.07
C TYR A 248 -8.90 3.27 -16.66
N PHE A 249 -8.27 3.80 -15.62
CA PHE A 249 -6.99 3.26 -15.13
C PHE A 249 -7.14 1.85 -14.60
N HIS A 250 -8.25 1.59 -13.91
CA HIS A 250 -8.58 0.28 -13.41
C HIS A 250 -8.61 -0.77 -14.54
N GLN A 251 -9.32 -0.48 -15.62
CA GLN A 251 -9.44 -1.37 -16.75
C GLN A 251 -8.12 -1.49 -17.52
N ARG A 252 -7.47 -0.35 -17.85
CA ARG A 252 -6.19 -0.33 -18.55
C ARG A 252 -5.12 -1.13 -17.82
N ASN A 253 -4.94 -0.84 -16.52
CA ASN A 253 -3.85 -1.42 -15.74
C ASN A 253 -4.08 -2.90 -15.48
N ARG A 254 -5.33 -3.31 -15.29
CA ARG A 254 -5.71 -4.73 -15.22
C ARG A 254 -5.32 -5.49 -16.49
N TRP A 255 -5.52 -4.90 -17.67
CA TRP A 255 -5.07 -5.50 -18.93
C TRP A 255 -3.55 -5.60 -18.98
N VAL A 256 -2.84 -4.55 -18.61
CA VAL A 256 -1.36 -4.56 -18.60
C VAL A 256 -0.85 -5.63 -17.63
N ALA A 257 -1.33 -5.66 -16.40
CA ALA A 257 -0.94 -6.65 -15.41
C ALA A 257 -1.28 -8.09 -15.86
N ALA A 258 -2.45 -8.30 -16.48
CA ALA A 258 -2.84 -9.61 -17.02
C ALA A 258 -1.95 -10.05 -18.19
N LEU A 259 -1.53 -9.15 -19.06
CA LEU A 259 -0.63 -9.45 -20.17
C LEU A 259 0.79 -9.80 -19.70
N LEU A 260 1.22 -9.23 -18.59
CA LEU A 260 2.55 -9.48 -18.01
C LEU A 260 2.57 -10.78 -17.19
N HIS A 261 1.55 -11.04 -16.38
CA HIS A 261 1.61 -12.02 -15.29
C HIS A 261 0.59 -13.16 -15.39
N SER A 262 -0.32 -13.16 -16.40
CA SER A 262 -1.31 -14.25 -16.49
C SER A 262 -0.63 -15.58 -16.85
N PRO A 263 -0.87 -16.65 -16.06
CA PRO A 263 -0.37 -17.98 -16.41
C PRO A 263 -1.11 -18.61 -17.62
N TYR A 264 -2.17 -17.96 -18.12
CA TYR A 264 -2.97 -18.45 -19.22
C TYR A 264 -2.66 -17.69 -20.51
N PRO A 265 -2.03 -18.30 -21.54
CA PRO A 265 -1.63 -17.61 -22.76
C PRO A 265 -2.77 -16.96 -23.55
N ARG A 266 -4.01 -17.42 -23.32
CA ARG A 266 -5.24 -16.88 -23.94
C ARG A 266 -6.10 -16.07 -22.95
N GLY A 267 -5.58 -15.75 -21.76
CA GLY A 267 -6.23 -14.95 -20.73
C GLY A 267 -7.41 -15.63 -20.02
N ALA A 268 -7.58 -16.96 -20.12
CA ALA A 268 -8.67 -17.72 -19.47
C ALA A 268 -10.05 -17.06 -19.66
N SER A 269 -10.75 -16.71 -18.56
CA SER A 269 -12.04 -16.01 -18.61
C SER A 269 -11.92 -14.49 -18.62
N PHE A 270 -10.72 -13.93 -18.41
CA PHE A 270 -10.47 -12.50 -18.27
C PHE A 270 -11.00 -11.67 -19.46
N PRO A 271 -10.69 -12.00 -20.75
CA PRO A 271 -11.18 -11.20 -21.87
C PRO A 271 -12.72 -11.16 -21.96
N LYS A 272 -13.37 -12.28 -21.65
CA LYS A 272 -14.84 -12.37 -21.66
C LYS A 272 -15.46 -11.56 -20.51
N THR A 273 -14.89 -11.65 -19.32
CA THR A 273 -15.39 -10.91 -18.16
C THR A 273 -15.17 -9.41 -18.32
N SER A 274 -14.05 -9.00 -18.93
CA SER A 274 -13.76 -7.61 -19.24
C SER A 274 -14.79 -7.05 -20.25
N LEU A 275 -14.98 -7.74 -21.37
CA LEU A 275 -15.98 -7.35 -22.36
C LEU A 275 -17.40 -7.29 -21.78
N ALA A 276 -17.78 -8.26 -20.95
CA ALA A 276 -19.09 -8.26 -20.30
C ALA A 276 -19.29 -7.05 -19.39
N SER A 277 -18.24 -6.61 -18.66
CA SER A 277 -18.29 -5.39 -17.86
C SER A 277 -18.47 -4.14 -18.73
N ASP A 278 -17.74 -4.04 -19.84
CA ASP A 278 -17.83 -2.91 -20.77
C ASP A 278 -19.23 -2.82 -21.41
N VAL A 279 -19.75 -3.97 -21.88
CA VAL A 279 -21.12 -4.04 -22.45
C VAL A 279 -22.16 -3.66 -21.39
N ARG A 280 -22.00 -4.12 -20.15
CA ARG A 280 -22.91 -3.76 -19.06
C ARG A 280 -22.87 -2.26 -18.78
N ALA A 281 -21.71 -1.64 -18.72
CA ALA A 281 -21.56 -0.20 -18.51
C ALA A 281 -22.25 0.59 -19.63
N LEU A 282 -22.06 0.20 -20.90
CA LEU A 282 -22.73 0.80 -22.04
C LEU A 282 -24.26 0.69 -21.98
N LEU A 283 -24.77 -0.51 -21.65
CA LEU A 283 -26.21 -0.75 -21.58
C LEU A 283 -26.90 -0.06 -20.39
N SER A 284 -26.17 0.15 -19.30
CA SER A 284 -26.65 0.88 -18.13
C SER A 284 -26.41 2.40 -18.22
N LEU A 285 -25.92 2.90 -19.36
CA LEU A 285 -25.59 4.31 -19.59
C LEU A 285 -24.58 4.88 -18.57
N GLN A 286 -23.73 4.00 -18.02
CA GLN A 286 -22.64 4.34 -17.09
C GLN A 286 -21.37 4.65 -17.89
N TYR A 287 -21.35 5.77 -18.58
CA TYR A 287 -20.18 6.28 -19.29
C TYR A 287 -20.03 7.77 -19.02
N TYR A 288 -18.76 8.13 -18.81
CA TYR A 288 -18.35 9.50 -18.54
C TYR A 288 -17.38 9.98 -19.63
#